data_3b6c7b9e443f9b0a91d46938262915f4
#
_entry.id   3b6c7b9e443f9b0a91d46938262915f4
#
_cell.length_a   1.000
_cell.length_b   1.000
_cell.length_c   1.000
_cell.angle_alpha   90.00
_cell.angle_beta   90.00
_cell.angle_gamma   90.00
#
_symmetry.space_group_name_H-M   'P 1'
#
loop_
_entity.id
_entity.type
_entity.pdbx_description
1 polymer ?
#
loop_
_entity_poly.entity_id
_entity_poly.type
_entity_poly.pdbx_seq_one_letter_code
_entity_poly.pdbx_strand_id
1 'polypeptide(L)'
;MKISNFTKGLISVSTGSFFWGFLGTLYFQFISFIGFIEVVVHRSIWTLVILIITTTLLNKWGVFKRVFFDRKKLTILFITGILILGNWTLWIYAVATDKIIDSSFGYFIFPIVSVFLG
;
A
#
# COMPACT_ATOMS: atom_id res chain seq x y z
N MET A 1 -35.33 -4.51 -1.41
CA MET A 1 -34.49 -5.44 -2.21
C MET A 1 -33.17 -5.64 -1.46
N LYS A 2 -32.87 -6.84 -0.91
CA LYS A 2 -31.58 -7.11 -0.23
C LYS A 2 -30.51 -7.27 -1.30
N ILE A 3 -29.58 -6.33 -1.35
CA ILE A 3 -28.42 -6.42 -2.24
C ILE A 3 -27.62 -7.67 -1.85
N SER A 4 -27.35 -8.54 -2.82
CA SER A 4 -26.56 -9.77 -2.64
C SER A 4 -25.16 -9.43 -2.07
N ASN A 5 -24.59 -10.30 -1.25
CA ASN A 5 -23.23 -10.14 -0.73
C ASN A 5 -22.19 -10.05 -1.87
N PHE A 6 -22.43 -10.75 -2.96
CA PHE A 6 -21.63 -10.64 -4.19
C PHE A 6 -21.66 -9.23 -4.78
N THR A 7 -22.86 -8.64 -4.91
CA THR A 7 -23.02 -7.27 -5.45
C THR A 7 -22.35 -6.24 -4.53
N LYS A 8 -22.45 -6.40 -3.21
CA LYS A 8 -21.74 -5.54 -2.25
C LYS A 8 -20.23 -5.64 -2.41
N GLY A 9 -19.71 -6.85 -2.54
CA GLY A 9 -18.28 -7.09 -2.79
C GLY A 9 -17.80 -6.44 -4.09
N LEU A 10 -18.57 -6.62 -5.17
CA LEU A 10 -18.25 -6.03 -6.47
C LEU A 10 -18.23 -4.49 -6.41
N ILE A 11 -19.24 -3.87 -5.80
CA ILE A 11 -19.29 -2.41 -5.62
C ILE A 11 -18.11 -1.93 -4.80
N SER A 12 -17.77 -2.60 -3.69
CA SER A 12 -16.65 -2.20 -2.83
C SER A 12 -15.31 -2.27 -3.56
N VAL A 13 -15.06 -3.35 -4.31
CA VAL A 13 -13.82 -3.50 -5.09
C VAL A 13 -13.76 -2.47 -6.20
N SER A 14 -14.85 -2.28 -6.95
CA SER A 14 -14.89 -1.29 -8.05
C SER A 14 -14.69 0.13 -7.53
N THR A 15 -15.32 0.49 -6.42
CA THR A 15 -15.16 1.82 -5.80
C THR A 15 -13.73 2.02 -5.29
N GLY A 16 -13.16 1.02 -4.62
CA GLY A 16 -11.76 1.08 -4.13
C GLY A 16 -10.77 1.22 -5.28
N SER A 17 -10.94 0.44 -6.34
CA SER A 17 -10.08 0.49 -7.54
C SER A 17 -10.19 1.84 -8.27
N PHE A 18 -11.41 2.37 -8.41
CA PHE A 18 -11.62 3.69 -9.00
C PHE A 18 -10.97 4.80 -8.17
N PHE A 19 -11.19 4.78 -6.87
CA PHE A 19 -10.60 5.75 -5.93
C PHE A 19 -9.07 5.72 -6.00
N TRP A 20 -8.49 4.53 -5.98
CA TRP A 20 -7.06 4.36 -6.03
C TRP A 20 -6.47 4.69 -7.41
N GLY A 21 -7.04 4.18 -8.49
CA GLY A 21 -6.52 4.37 -9.84
C GLY A 21 -6.67 5.81 -10.33
N PHE A 22 -7.76 6.48 -10.00
CA PHE A 22 -8.03 7.84 -10.47
C PHE A 22 -7.49 8.90 -9.50
N LEU A 23 -7.97 8.91 -8.26
CA LEU A 23 -7.58 9.94 -7.30
C LEU A 23 -6.14 9.76 -6.79
N GLY A 24 -5.69 8.51 -6.62
CA GLY A 24 -4.31 8.23 -6.22
C GLY A 24 -3.32 8.70 -7.26
N THR A 25 -3.55 8.39 -8.53
CA THR A 25 -2.67 8.81 -9.63
C THR A 25 -2.64 10.33 -9.79
N LEU A 26 -3.80 10.98 -9.78
CA LEU A 26 -3.89 12.45 -9.82
C LEU A 26 -3.16 13.10 -8.65
N TYR A 27 -3.34 12.59 -7.44
CA TYR A 27 -2.65 13.09 -6.25
C TYR A 27 -1.13 13.05 -6.43
N PHE A 28 -0.59 11.92 -6.87
CA PHE A 28 0.86 11.78 -7.07
C PHE A 28 1.38 12.63 -8.24
N GLN A 29 0.61 12.82 -9.29
CA GLN A 29 0.96 13.79 -10.35
C GLN A 29 0.99 15.22 -9.81
N PHE A 30 0.04 15.59 -8.97
CA PHE A 30 -0.02 16.93 -8.37
C PHE A 30 1.18 17.25 -7.49
N ILE A 31 1.75 16.25 -6.82
CA ILE A 31 2.93 16.41 -5.95
C ILE A 31 4.23 16.00 -6.64
N SER A 32 4.24 15.77 -7.95
CA SER A 32 5.43 15.34 -8.70
C SER A 32 6.57 16.36 -8.70
N PHE A 33 6.28 17.65 -8.38
CA PHE A 33 7.31 18.67 -8.16
C PHE A 33 8.14 18.46 -6.90
N ILE A 34 7.68 17.61 -5.97
CA ILE A 34 8.41 17.21 -4.77
C ILE A 34 9.27 16.00 -5.12
N GLY A 35 10.50 15.96 -4.63
CA GLY A 35 11.39 14.82 -4.83
C GLY A 35 10.73 13.50 -4.38
N PHE A 36 10.76 12.46 -5.19
CA PHE A 36 10.08 11.19 -4.90
C PHE A 36 10.51 10.56 -3.57
N ILE A 37 11.77 10.74 -3.15
CA ILE A 37 12.28 10.28 -1.85
C ILE A 37 11.57 11.00 -0.72
N GLU A 38 11.37 12.31 -0.84
CA GLU A 38 10.69 13.12 0.17
C GLU A 38 9.24 12.66 0.34
N VAL A 39 8.54 12.37 -0.74
CA VAL A 39 7.18 11.81 -0.72
C VAL A 39 7.14 10.47 0.01
N VAL A 40 8.10 9.57 -0.26
CA VAL A 40 8.20 8.25 0.41
C VAL A 40 8.45 8.42 1.91
N VAL A 41 9.35 9.31 2.30
CA VAL A 41 9.67 9.58 3.71
C VAL A 41 8.45 10.14 4.44
N HIS A 42 7.83 11.19 3.92
CA HIS A 42 6.63 11.78 4.51
C HIS A 42 5.49 10.76 4.66
N ARG A 43 5.25 9.98 3.63
CA ARG A 43 4.24 8.91 3.68
C ARG A 43 4.53 7.90 4.78
N SER A 44 5.80 7.47 4.91
CA SER A 44 6.20 6.49 5.93
C SER A 44 6.01 7.05 7.34
N ILE A 45 6.37 8.31 7.57
CA ILE A 45 6.20 9.00 8.85
C ILE A 45 4.69 9.09 9.21
N TRP A 46 3.86 9.57 8.29
CA TRP A 46 2.43 9.70 8.55
C TRP A 46 1.74 8.33 8.77
N THR A 47 2.16 7.31 8.03
CA THR A 47 1.68 5.95 8.27
C THR A 47 2.04 5.47 9.67
N LEU A 48 3.27 5.71 10.12
CA LEU A 48 3.70 5.37 11.48
C LEU A 48 2.87 6.11 12.54
N VAL A 49 2.64 7.40 12.37
CA VAL A 49 1.82 8.23 13.28
C VAL A 49 0.41 7.67 13.38
N ILE A 50 -0.24 7.38 12.23
CA ILE A 50 -1.59 6.82 12.20
C ILE A 50 -1.63 5.45 12.87
N LEU A 51 -0.63 4.58 12.64
CA LEU A 51 -0.55 3.27 13.29
C LEU A 51 -0.39 3.39 14.80
N ILE A 52 0.41 4.31 15.30
CA ILE A 52 0.58 4.55 16.73
C ILE A 52 -0.75 5.01 17.33
N ILE A 53 -1.41 5.99 16.72
CA ILE A 53 -2.72 6.49 17.16
C ILE A 53 -3.75 5.35 17.18
N THR A 54 -3.85 4.60 16.09
CA THR A 54 -4.80 3.49 15.96
C THR A 54 -4.53 2.38 16.99
N THR A 55 -3.28 2.01 17.20
CA THR A 55 -2.87 1.01 18.18
C THR A 55 -3.22 1.45 19.60
N THR A 56 -3.07 2.75 19.89
CA THR A 56 -3.41 3.34 21.18
C THR A 56 -4.92 3.36 21.39
N LEU A 57 -5.68 3.86 20.41
CA LEU A 57 -7.14 3.93 20.48
C LEU A 57 -7.79 2.54 20.62
N LEU A 58 -7.27 1.54 19.94
CA LEU A 58 -7.74 0.16 20.00
C LEU A 58 -7.15 -0.62 21.19
N ASN A 59 -6.29 -0.01 21.99
CA ASN A 59 -5.59 -0.63 23.12
C ASN A 59 -4.89 -1.96 22.77
N LYS A 60 -4.22 -2.00 21.59
CA LYS A 60 -3.57 -3.21 21.05
C LYS A 60 -2.07 -3.30 21.32
N TRP A 61 -1.56 -2.51 22.25
CA TRP A 61 -0.13 -2.54 22.64
C TRP A 61 0.37 -3.91 23.12
N GLY A 62 -0.49 -4.69 23.77
CA GLY A 62 -0.15 -6.06 24.19
C GLY A 62 0.13 -6.99 23.00
N VAL A 63 -0.66 -6.86 21.92
CA VAL A 63 -0.45 -7.61 20.67
C VAL A 63 0.84 -7.15 19.98
N PHE A 64 1.04 -5.84 19.91
CA PHE A 64 2.25 -5.26 19.33
C PHE A 64 3.51 -5.78 20.03
N LYS A 65 3.57 -5.71 21.38
CA LYS A 65 4.70 -6.23 22.16
C LYS A 65 4.95 -7.71 21.90
N ARG A 66 3.91 -8.54 21.85
CA ARG A 66 4.04 -9.98 21.57
C ARG A 66 4.66 -10.27 20.22
N VAL A 67 4.29 -9.49 19.19
CA VAL A 67 4.87 -9.62 17.86
C VAL A 67 6.31 -9.11 17.82
N PHE A 68 6.57 -7.99 18.49
CA PHE A 68 7.90 -7.36 18.54
C PHE A 68 8.95 -8.25 19.24
N PHE A 69 8.57 -8.98 20.28
CA PHE A 69 9.47 -9.90 20.99
C PHE A 69 9.59 -11.28 20.34
N ASP A 70 8.74 -11.60 19.36
CA ASP A 70 8.83 -12.83 18.57
C ASP A 70 9.79 -12.62 17.38
N ARG A 71 11.04 -13.07 17.53
CA ARG A 71 12.08 -12.88 16.52
C ARG A 71 11.67 -13.37 15.11
N LYS A 72 10.96 -14.50 15.04
CA LYS A 72 10.53 -15.06 13.75
C LYS A 72 9.51 -14.13 13.06
N LYS A 73 8.51 -13.66 13.81
CA LYS A 73 7.51 -12.73 13.28
C LYS A 73 8.13 -11.39 12.92
N LEU A 74 9.03 -10.88 13.77
CA LEU A 74 9.73 -9.63 13.52
C LEU A 74 10.55 -9.69 12.24
N THR A 75 11.30 -10.78 12.01
CA THR A 75 12.09 -10.97 10.78
C THR A 75 11.19 -11.00 9.54
N ILE A 76 10.09 -11.75 9.60
CA ILE A 76 9.13 -11.80 8.48
C ILE A 76 8.56 -10.41 8.21
N LEU A 77 8.14 -9.68 9.23
CA LEU A 77 7.60 -8.33 9.08
C LEU A 77 8.63 -7.35 8.55
N PHE A 78 9.89 -7.47 8.97
CA PHE A 78 10.97 -6.62 8.48
C PHE A 78 11.24 -6.85 6.99
N ILE A 79 11.36 -8.11 6.56
CA ILE A 79 11.55 -8.46 5.14
C ILE A 79 10.36 -7.98 4.31
N THR A 80 9.14 -8.26 4.77
CA THR A 80 7.91 -7.81 4.09
C THR A 80 7.84 -6.30 4.02
N GLY A 81 8.22 -5.60 5.09
CA GLY A 81 8.28 -4.15 5.13
C GLY A 81 9.25 -3.57 4.10
N ILE A 82 10.45 -4.13 3.97
CA ILE A 82 11.43 -3.72 2.95
C ILE A 82 10.88 -3.95 1.54
N LEU A 83 10.26 -5.09 1.28
CA LEU A 83 9.69 -5.42 -0.04
C LEU A 83 8.55 -4.44 -0.40
N ILE A 84 7.67 -4.15 0.55
CA ILE A 84 6.57 -3.20 0.35
C ILE A 84 7.13 -1.78 0.13
N LEU A 85 8.09 -1.36 0.94
CA LEU A 85 8.74 -0.05 0.78
C LEU A 85 9.40 0.09 -0.58
N GLY A 86 10.14 -0.94 -1.02
CA GLY A 86 10.76 -0.97 -2.35
C GLY A 86 9.74 -0.88 -3.48
N ASN A 87 8.66 -1.68 -3.41
CA ASN A 87 7.57 -1.64 -4.38
C ASN A 87 6.93 -0.24 -4.49
N TRP A 88 6.64 0.39 -3.35
CA TRP A 88 6.06 1.73 -3.33
C TRP A 88 7.02 2.81 -3.82
N THR A 89 8.29 2.71 -3.46
CA THR A 89 9.33 3.63 -3.92
C THR A 89 9.46 3.60 -5.44
N LEU A 90 9.50 2.39 -6.03
CA LEU A 90 9.54 2.21 -7.48
C LEU A 90 8.30 2.79 -8.16
N TRP A 91 7.12 2.58 -7.58
CA TRP A 91 5.87 3.13 -8.14
C TRP A 91 5.84 4.66 -8.09
N ILE A 92 6.19 5.27 -6.95
CA ILE A 92 6.26 6.73 -6.81
C ILE A 92 7.30 7.32 -7.76
N TYR A 93 8.46 6.66 -7.89
CA TYR A 93 9.48 7.05 -8.85
C TYR A 93 8.96 7.02 -10.29
N ALA A 94 8.24 5.97 -10.68
CA ALA A 94 7.68 5.85 -12.02
C ALA A 94 6.65 6.96 -12.31
N VAL A 95 5.80 7.29 -11.33
CA VAL A 95 4.84 8.40 -11.45
C VAL A 95 5.57 9.74 -11.55
N ALA A 96 6.58 9.97 -10.71
CA ALA A 96 7.34 11.23 -10.68
C ALA A 96 8.21 11.44 -11.92
N THR A 97 8.50 10.40 -12.70
CA THR A 97 9.31 10.45 -13.94
C THR A 97 8.48 10.22 -15.20
N ASP A 98 7.15 10.42 -15.13
CA ASP A 98 6.21 10.23 -16.26
C ASP A 98 6.20 8.82 -16.88
N LYS A 99 6.67 7.80 -16.12
CA LYS A 99 6.69 6.39 -16.53
C LYS A 99 5.50 5.59 -15.99
N ILE A 100 4.34 6.24 -15.90
CA ILE A 100 3.11 5.63 -15.37
C ILE A 100 2.68 4.42 -16.20
N ILE A 101 2.82 4.50 -17.53
CA ILE A 101 2.46 3.42 -18.46
C ILE A 101 3.34 2.19 -18.19
N ASP A 102 4.64 2.37 -18.05
CA ASP A 102 5.59 1.28 -17.76
C ASP A 102 5.27 0.63 -16.41
N SER A 103 4.96 1.44 -15.41
CA SER A 103 4.52 0.97 -14.08
C SER A 103 3.23 0.16 -14.15
N SER A 104 2.29 0.55 -15.01
CA SER A 104 1.02 -0.14 -15.19
C SER A 104 1.20 -1.57 -15.73
N PHE A 105 2.18 -1.80 -16.59
CA PHE A 105 2.51 -3.16 -17.06
C PHE A 105 2.89 -4.10 -15.91
N GLY A 106 3.59 -3.61 -14.89
CA GLY A 106 3.90 -4.39 -13.68
C GLY A 106 2.65 -4.89 -12.96
N TYR A 107 1.60 -4.08 -12.90
CA TYR A 107 0.32 -4.48 -12.30
C TYR A 107 -0.43 -5.52 -13.13
N PHE A 108 -0.29 -5.52 -14.46
CA PHE A 108 -0.87 -6.56 -15.32
C PHE A 108 -0.11 -7.88 -15.21
N ILE A 109 1.21 -7.84 -15.00
CA ILE A 109 2.05 -9.04 -14.83
C ILE A 109 1.80 -9.68 -13.46
N PHE A 110 1.50 -8.90 -12.43
CA PHE A 110 1.33 -9.39 -11.06
C PHE A 110 0.32 -10.53 -10.92
N PRO A 111 -0.91 -10.47 -11.48
CA PRO A 111 -1.84 -11.60 -11.41
C PRO A 111 -1.31 -12.86 -12.09
N ILE A 112 -0.60 -12.71 -13.20
CA ILE A 112 -0.01 -13.84 -13.94
C ILE A 112 1.05 -14.53 -13.07
N VAL A 113 1.96 -13.74 -12.50
CA VAL A 113 3.01 -14.27 -11.60
C VAL A 113 2.38 -14.90 -10.34
N SER A 114 1.32 -14.30 -9.80
CA SER A 114 0.62 -14.84 -8.62
C SER A 114 -0.02 -16.19 -8.90
N VAL A 115 -0.58 -16.42 -10.10
CA VAL A 115 -1.11 -17.72 -10.50
C VAL A 115 -0.01 -18.77 -10.68
N PHE A 116 1.17 -18.35 -11.17
CA PHE A 116 2.31 -19.26 -11.33
C PHE A 116 2.97 -19.66 -10.00
N LEU A 117 2.94 -18.78 -9.01
CA LEU A 117 3.57 -19.02 -7.71
C LEU A 117 2.63 -19.68 -6.69
N GLY A 118 1.36 -19.85 -7.00
CA GLY A 118 0.42 -20.63 -6.22
C GLY A 118 -0.49 -20.01 -5.30
#